data_bbaa2d4737578d1a398b6f4eb49ce79d
#
_entry.id   bbaa2d4737578d1a398b6f4eb49ce79d
#
_cell.length_a   1.000
_cell.length_b   1.000
_cell.length_c   1.000
_cell.angle_alpha   90.00
_cell.angle_beta   90.00
_cell.angle_gamma   90.00
#
_symmetry.space_group_name_H-M   'P 1'
#
loop_
_entity.id
_entity.type
_entity.pdbx_description
1 polymer ?
#
loop_
_entity_poly.entity_id
_entity_poly.type
_entity_poly.pdbx_seq_one_letter_code
_entity_poly.pdbx_strand_id
1 'polypeptide(L)'
;MKESIHIKNLGPIKDIFIDDIKPLTVLIGESGSGKSTLMKVVALFRWLYKMHNIHSYLKTSNVSKSLFNFNINAYFKNCGFEEYLKNDTEIIYTVEFSDNRKYTLHFVQNELTGTSDKNLIETQDLCYNKISFISETRNIIPLWSERGASLSGGYLGFYFHEVYNDFDLASENIKDLDINYLNLKLSVEKEQSIKKYYIQDPDKEYKLTLKNSSSGTQNAIPVSLIAEHFSKYFDFEEAFNRTLLNFLSKTDSLRDFKPVKNLGEIKKKLFIHIEEPELSLYPDAQCELINDLISKCFVSNKNTIDLMFSTHSPYIINHLNL
;
A
#
# COMPACT_ATOMS: atom_id res chain seq x y z
N MET A 1 12.00 -14.68 -3.18
CA MET A 1 11.27 -14.47 -1.90
C MET A 1 9.85 -14.87 -2.17
N LYS A 2 9.33 -15.86 -1.44
CA LYS A 2 7.95 -16.37 -1.51
C LYS A 2 7.19 -15.89 -0.28
N GLU A 3 5.97 -15.42 -0.46
CA GLU A 3 5.10 -14.98 0.64
C GLU A 3 3.90 -15.90 0.75
N SER A 4 3.56 -16.31 1.97
CA SER A 4 2.35 -17.09 2.24
C SER A 4 1.58 -16.49 3.42
N ILE A 5 0.26 -16.72 3.43
CA ILE A 5 -0.61 -16.30 4.52
C ILE A 5 -1.66 -17.35 4.81
N HIS A 6 -1.89 -17.59 6.11
CA HIS A 6 -2.98 -18.42 6.61
C HIS A 6 -3.81 -17.60 7.59
N ILE A 7 -5.11 -17.51 7.38
CA ILE A 7 -6.03 -16.75 8.22
C ILE A 7 -7.16 -17.66 8.64
N LYS A 8 -7.40 -17.75 9.95
CA LYS A 8 -8.53 -18.48 10.52
C LYS A 8 -9.38 -17.59 11.40
N ASN A 9 -10.69 -17.74 11.29
CA ASN A 9 -11.71 -17.16 12.16
C ASN A 9 -11.61 -15.63 12.33
N LEU A 10 -11.40 -14.90 11.21
CA LEU A 10 -11.37 -13.44 11.20
C LEU A 10 -12.55 -12.87 10.40
N GLY A 11 -13.52 -12.27 11.08
CA GLY A 11 -14.71 -11.71 10.44
C GLY A 11 -15.40 -12.74 9.55
N PRO A 12 -15.57 -12.47 8.23
CA PRO A 12 -16.19 -13.40 7.30
C PRO A 12 -15.29 -14.58 6.90
N ILE A 13 -13.99 -14.51 7.17
CA ILE A 13 -13.03 -15.55 6.81
C ILE A 13 -13.04 -16.65 7.87
N LYS A 14 -13.42 -17.88 7.48
CA LYS A 14 -13.36 -19.06 8.34
C LYS A 14 -11.97 -19.68 8.35
N ASP A 15 -11.49 -20.04 7.16
CA ASP A 15 -10.15 -20.61 6.94
C ASP A 15 -9.73 -20.32 5.50
N ILE A 16 -8.59 -19.66 5.30
CA ILE A 16 -7.99 -19.42 3.99
C ILE A 16 -6.49 -19.56 4.08
N PHE A 17 -5.92 -20.34 3.18
CA PHE A 17 -4.49 -20.50 3.04
C PHE A 17 -4.05 -20.15 1.62
N ILE A 18 -3.14 -19.19 1.49
CA ILE A 18 -2.46 -18.84 0.24
C ILE A 18 -0.99 -19.17 0.44
N ASP A 19 -0.52 -20.20 -0.24
CA ASP A 19 0.85 -20.73 -0.09
C ASP A 19 1.89 -19.88 -0.83
N ASP A 20 1.48 -19.08 -1.81
CA ASP A 20 2.36 -18.21 -2.59
C ASP A 20 1.58 -17.01 -3.15
N ILE A 21 1.73 -15.85 -2.52
CA ILE A 21 1.13 -14.61 -2.99
C ILE A 21 1.93 -14.13 -4.20
N LYS A 22 1.31 -14.22 -5.38
CA LYS A 22 1.95 -13.89 -6.66
C LYS A 22 2.06 -12.37 -6.88
N PRO A 23 3.01 -11.91 -7.71
CA PRO A 23 3.15 -10.49 -8.06
C PRO A 23 1.87 -9.86 -8.61
N LEU A 24 1.12 -10.58 -9.43
CA LEU A 24 -0.25 -10.24 -9.79
C LEU A 24 -1.22 -11.18 -9.08
N THR A 25 -2.02 -10.62 -8.18
CA THR A 25 -3.05 -11.36 -7.42
C THR A 25 -4.41 -10.69 -7.58
N VAL A 26 -5.38 -11.45 -8.06
CA VAL A 26 -6.77 -10.96 -8.25
C VAL A 26 -7.71 -11.73 -7.32
N LEU A 27 -8.45 -11.00 -6.50
CA LEU A 27 -9.45 -11.56 -5.59
C LEU A 27 -10.86 -11.39 -6.17
N ILE A 28 -11.49 -12.51 -6.45
CA ILE A 28 -12.82 -12.56 -7.05
C ILE A 28 -13.78 -13.23 -6.06
N GLY A 29 -15.01 -12.77 -6.02
CA GLY A 29 -16.06 -13.37 -5.18
C GLY A 29 -17.20 -12.39 -4.92
N GLU A 30 -18.26 -12.89 -4.30
CA GLU A 30 -19.44 -12.10 -3.94
C GLU A 30 -19.14 -11.01 -2.90
N SER A 31 -20.02 -10.00 -2.81
CA SER A 31 -19.96 -9.01 -1.74
C SER A 31 -20.03 -9.68 -0.38
N GLY A 32 -19.21 -9.20 0.58
CA GLY A 32 -19.16 -9.79 1.92
C GLY A 32 -18.38 -11.10 2.05
N SER A 33 -17.81 -11.65 0.96
CA SER A 33 -17.02 -12.90 1.00
C SER A 33 -15.67 -12.80 1.71
N GLY A 34 -15.25 -11.60 2.13
CA GLY A 34 -13.99 -11.37 2.88
C GLY A 34 -12.80 -10.92 2.03
N LYS A 35 -12.98 -10.58 0.75
CA LYS A 35 -11.89 -10.08 -0.13
C LYS A 35 -11.17 -8.87 0.45
N SER A 36 -11.91 -7.83 0.84
CA SER A 36 -11.35 -6.64 1.48
C SER A 36 -10.65 -6.96 2.80
N THR A 37 -11.22 -7.85 3.60
CA THR A 37 -10.60 -8.31 4.85
C THR A 37 -9.27 -8.99 4.57
N LEU A 38 -9.22 -9.92 3.62
CA LEU A 38 -7.99 -10.60 3.21
C LEU A 38 -6.93 -9.60 2.73
N MET A 39 -7.28 -8.69 1.82
CA MET A 39 -6.35 -7.68 1.30
C MET A 39 -5.79 -6.77 2.40
N LYS A 40 -6.65 -6.29 3.30
CA LYS A 40 -6.24 -5.46 4.44
C LYS A 40 -5.30 -6.20 5.38
N VAL A 41 -5.57 -7.49 5.66
CA VAL A 41 -4.68 -8.31 6.49
C VAL A 41 -3.32 -8.50 5.82
N VAL A 42 -3.30 -8.84 4.52
CA VAL A 42 -2.04 -8.97 3.77
C VAL A 42 -1.26 -7.66 3.81
N ALA A 43 -1.91 -6.52 3.57
CA ALA A 43 -1.26 -5.21 3.62
C ALA A 43 -0.70 -4.88 5.01
N LEU A 44 -1.46 -5.18 6.08
CA LEU A 44 -1.01 -4.99 7.46
C LEU A 44 0.21 -5.86 7.79
N PHE A 45 0.20 -7.15 7.44
CA PHE A 45 1.31 -8.04 7.74
C PHE A 45 2.56 -7.73 6.91
N ARG A 46 2.41 -7.28 5.67
CA ARG A 46 3.51 -6.71 4.88
C ARG A 46 4.08 -5.44 5.52
N TRP A 47 3.23 -4.60 6.08
CA TRP A 47 3.67 -3.42 6.83
C TRP A 47 4.40 -3.80 8.13
N LEU A 48 3.89 -4.77 8.89
CA LEU A 48 4.58 -5.30 10.08
C LEU A 48 5.96 -5.88 9.73
N TYR A 49 6.03 -6.64 8.65
CA TYR A 49 7.30 -7.17 8.12
C TYR A 49 8.27 -6.04 7.75
N LYS A 50 7.81 -5.00 7.05
CA LYS A 50 8.60 -3.78 6.76
C LYS A 50 9.15 -3.17 8.04
N MET A 51 8.30 -2.98 9.04
CA MET A 51 8.70 -2.38 10.32
C MET A 51 9.74 -3.22 11.04
N HIS A 52 9.62 -4.54 10.99
CA HIS A 52 10.61 -5.42 11.58
C HIS A 52 11.94 -5.45 10.80
N ASN A 53 11.92 -5.29 9.49
CA ASN A 53 13.14 -5.07 8.70
C ASN A 53 13.88 -3.81 9.13
N ILE A 54 13.14 -2.68 9.30
CA ILE A 54 13.72 -1.43 9.78
C ILE A 54 14.28 -1.60 11.20
N HIS A 55 13.54 -2.29 12.07
CA HIS A 55 14.02 -2.61 13.42
C HIS A 55 15.33 -3.42 13.39
N SER A 56 15.38 -4.48 12.58
CA SER A 56 16.56 -5.33 12.41
C SER A 56 17.76 -4.51 11.91
N TYR A 57 17.55 -3.65 10.92
CA TYR A 57 18.58 -2.73 10.42
C TYR A 57 19.12 -1.80 11.50
N LEU A 58 18.24 -1.17 12.28
CA LEU A 58 18.63 -0.25 13.34
C LEU A 58 19.38 -0.95 14.47
N LYS A 59 18.98 -2.16 14.87
CA LYS A 59 19.70 -2.99 15.84
C LYS A 59 21.10 -3.33 15.35
N THR A 60 21.25 -3.74 14.11
CA THR A 60 22.55 -4.02 13.48
C THR A 60 23.41 -2.73 13.36
N SER A 61 22.78 -1.56 13.31
CA SER A 61 23.41 -0.25 13.28
C SER A 61 23.67 0.37 14.66
N ASN A 62 23.75 -0.44 15.72
CA ASN A 62 24.02 -0.08 17.12
C ASN A 62 22.96 0.79 17.83
N VAL A 63 21.74 0.82 17.32
CA VAL A 63 20.62 1.46 18.02
C VAL A 63 20.03 0.49 19.03
N SER A 64 20.37 0.69 20.32
CA SER A 64 19.97 -0.24 21.40
C SER A 64 18.50 -0.11 21.79
N LYS A 65 17.94 1.10 21.70
CA LYS A 65 16.54 1.35 22.08
C LYS A 65 15.59 0.57 21.18
N SER A 66 14.62 -0.13 21.78
CA SER A 66 13.51 -0.72 21.01
C SER A 66 12.62 0.42 20.49
N LEU A 67 12.58 0.58 19.18
CA LEU A 67 11.88 1.65 18.50
C LEU A 67 10.41 1.30 18.23
N PHE A 68 10.07 0.02 18.34
CA PHE A 68 8.77 -0.50 17.97
C PHE A 68 8.10 -1.19 19.14
N ASN A 69 7.07 -0.57 19.65
CA ASN A 69 6.06 -1.26 20.46
C ASN A 69 4.99 -1.76 19.49
N PHE A 70 5.08 -3.03 19.09
CA PHE A 70 4.10 -3.66 18.21
C PHE A 70 2.82 -3.95 19.00
N ASN A 71 2.08 -2.89 19.35
CA ASN A 71 0.73 -3.05 19.90
C ASN A 71 -0.22 -3.47 18.79
N ILE A 72 -0.29 -4.77 18.51
CA ILE A 72 -1.09 -5.34 17.42
C ILE A 72 -2.57 -4.98 17.54
N ASN A 73 -3.11 -4.91 18.76
CA ASN A 73 -4.52 -4.57 18.98
C ASN A 73 -4.83 -3.14 18.53
N ALA A 74 -3.91 -2.18 18.75
CA ALA A 74 -4.06 -0.83 18.26
C ALA A 74 -4.03 -0.78 16.71
N TYR A 75 -3.21 -1.61 16.07
CA TYR A 75 -3.20 -1.72 14.59
C TYR A 75 -4.48 -2.33 14.06
N PHE A 76 -4.98 -3.40 14.66
CA PHE A 76 -6.27 -4.01 14.26
C PHE A 76 -7.42 -3.01 14.41
N LYS A 77 -7.45 -2.24 15.49
CA LYS A 77 -8.44 -1.18 15.69
C LYS A 77 -8.34 -0.10 14.60
N ASN A 78 -7.14 0.40 14.33
CA ASN A 78 -6.90 1.42 13.31
C ASN A 78 -7.17 0.93 11.88
N CYS A 79 -7.11 -0.39 11.65
CA CYS A 79 -7.44 -1.03 10.37
C CYS A 79 -8.93 -1.41 10.26
N GLY A 80 -9.73 -1.19 11.31
CA GLY A 80 -11.16 -1.54 11.33
C GLY A 80 -11.44 -3.02 11.51
N PHE A 81 -10.53 -3.77 12.14
CA PHE A 81 -10.70 -5.21 12.41
C PHE A 81 -11.12 -5.54 13.85
N GLU A 82 -11.25 -4.56 14.74
CA GLU A 82 -11.52 -4.81 16.16
C GLU A 82 -12.74 -5.72 16.37
N GLU A 83 -13.82 -5.46 15.62
CA GLU A 83 -15.07 -6.25 15.68
C GLU A 83 -14.98 -7.62 14.97
N TYR A 84 -13.94 -7.86 14.19
CA TYR A 84 -13.74 -9.11 13.44
C TYR A 84 -12.94 -10.15 14.22
N LEU A 85 -12.23 -9.71 15.26
CA LEU A 85 -11.40 -10.59 16.08
C LEU A 85 -12.26 -11.49 16.96
N LYS A 86 -11.89 -12.78 17.01
CA LYS A 86 -12.44 -13.79 17.89
C LYS A 86 -11.33 -14.39 18.74
N ASN A 87 -11.68 -15.07 19.83
CA ASN A 87 -10.70 -15.71 20.71
C ASN A 87 -9.85 -16.78 20.00
N ASP A 88 -10.39 -17.35 18.93
CA ASP A 88 -9.75 -18.39 18.10
C ASP A 88 -9.26 -17.85 16.75
N THR A 89 -9.18 -16.52 16.60
CA THR A 89 -8.56 -15.92 15.42
C THR A 89 -7.06 -16.23 15.40
N GLU A 90 -6.60 -16.78 14.27
CA GLU A 90 -5.20 -17.08 14.02
C GLU A 90 -4.79 -16.51 12.65
N ILE A 91 -3.63 -15.84 12.61
CA ILE A 91 -3.05 -15.35 11.35
C ILE A 91 -1.57 -15.70 11.36
N ILE A 92 -1.13 -16.42 10.32
CA ILE A 92 0.26 -16.77 10.10
C ILE A 92 0.69 -16.17 8.77
N TYR A 93 1.69 -15.28 8.80
CA TYR A 93 2.30 -14.72 7.61
C TYR A 93 3.76 -15.13 7.55
N THR A 94 4.18 -15.75 6.46
CA THR A 94 5.53 -16.28 6.30
C THR A 94 6.18 -15.74 5.04
N VAL A 95 7.43 -15.30 5.19
CA VAL A 95 8.34 -14.94 4.11
C VAL A 95 9.43 -15.99 4.04
N GLU A 96 9.52 -16.66 2.89
CA GLU A 96 10.54 -17.67 2.60
C GLU A 96 11.63 -17.08 1.69
N PHE A 97 12.87 -17.16 2.14
CA PHE A 97 14.04 -16.69 1.41
C PHE A 97 14.53 -17.73 0.41
N SER A 98 15.45 -17.33 -0.49
CA SER A 98 15.95 -18.20 -1.58
C SER A 98 16.73 -19.43 -1.08
N ASP A 99 17.20 -19.43 0.15
CA ASP A 99 17.91 -20.53 0.82
C ASP A 99 17.01 -21.38 1.74
N ASN A 100 15.68 -21.27 1.56
CA ASN A 100 14.64 -21.96 2.33
C ASN A 100 14.53 -21.54 3.81
N ARG A 101 15.25 -20.53 4.25
CA ARG A 101 15.00 -19.93 5.57
C ARG A 101 13.66 -19.22 5.56
N LYS A 102 13.00 -19.20 6.72
CA LYS A 102 11.66 -18.61 6.86
C LYS A 102 11.65 -17.59 7.99
N TYR A 103 10.99 -16.49 7.71
CA TYR A 103 10.59 -15.52 8.70
C TYR A 103 9.08 -15.56 8.86
N THR A 104 8.58 -15.70 10.10
CA THR A 104 7.15 -15.85 10.35
C THR A 104 6.66 -14.85 11.39
N LEU A 105 5.58 -14.16 11.04
CA LEU A 105 4.74 -13.41 11.97
C LEU A 105 3.52 -14.27 12.29
N HIS A 106 3.30 -14.53 13.57
CA HIS A 106 2.17 -15.33 14.03
C HIS A 106 1.34 -14.55 15.05
N PHE A 107 0.09 -14.32 14.71
CA PHE A 107 -0.91 -13.74 15.59
C PHE A 107 -1.88 -14.81 16.05
N VAL A 108 -1.99 -14.98 17.36
CA VAL A 108 -2.93 -15.92 18.01
C VAL A 108 -3.21 -15.43 19.42
N GLN A 109 -4.44 -15.64 19.92
CA GLN A 109 -4.84 -15.23 21.29
C GLN A 109 -4.53 -13.76 21.63
N ASN A 110 -4.73 -12.85 20.65
CA ASN A 110 -4.43 -11.42 20.75
C ASN A 110 -2.93 -11.09 20.93
N GLU A 111 -2.02 -12.02 20.70
CA GLU A 111 -0.58 -11.81 20.77
C GLU A 111 0.06 -11.96 19.39
N LEU A 112 1.02 -11.08 19.09
CA LEU A 112 1.85 -11.15 17.88
C LEU A 112 3.25 -11.62 18.27
N THR A 113 3.71 -12.70 17.65
CA THR A 113 5.06 -13.21 17.77
C THR A 113 5.85 -13.02 16.46
N GLY A 114 7.18 -13.19 16.51
CA GLY A 114 8.07 -13.01 15.36
C GLY A 114 8.75 -11.63 15.28
N THR A 115 8.34 -10.65 16.09
CA THR A 115 8.88 -9.28 16.07
C THR A 115 9.90 -8.97 17.14
N SER A 116 10.36 -9.99 17.89
CA SER A 116 11.31 -9.80 18.99
C SER A 116 12.76 -9.69 18.50
N ASP A 117 13.64 -9.15 19.36
CA ASP A 117 15.10 -9.08 19.10
C ASP A 117 15.76 -10.46 18.89
N LYS A 118 15.08 -11.57 19.25
CA LYS A 118 15.54 -12.94 18.97
C LYS A 118 15.32 -13.37 17.52
N ASN A 119 14.46 -12.67 16.79
CA ASN A 119 14.04 -13.00 15.43
C ASN A 119 14.49 -11.91 14.42
N LEU A 120 15.62 -11.24 14.66
CA LEU A 120 16.13 -10.22 13.75
C LEU A 120 16.39 -10.82 12.37
N ILE A 121 16.04 -10.05 11.34
CA ILE A 121 16.31 -10.41 9.95
C ILE A 121 17.77 -10.14 9.67
N GLU A 122 18.46 -11.13 9.09
CA GLU A 122 19.87 -11.02 8.75
C GLU A 122 20.10 -9.92 7.70
N THR A 123 21.25 -9.26 7.76
CA THR A 123 21.59 -8.12 6.90
C THR A 123 21.43 -8.40 5.41
N GLN A 124 21.77 -9.61 4.97
CA GLN A 124 21.64 -10.04 3.57
C GLN A 124 20.19 -10.25 3.09
N ASP A 125 19.25 -10.37 4.03
CA ASP A 125 17.83 -10.60 3.75
C ASP A 125 16.97 -9.36 3.98
N LEU A 126 17.58 -8.27 4.44
CA LEU A 126 16.86 -7.04 4.65
C LEU A 126 16.15 -6.58 3.40
N CYS A 127 14.89 -6.20 3.59
CA CYS A 127 14.02 -5.70 2.53
C CYS A 127 13.32 -4.42 3.00
N TYR A 128 13.32 -3.41 2.16
CA TYR A 128 12.51 -2.22 2.38
C TYR A 128 11.29 -2.24 1.47
N ASN A 129 10.13 -2.45 2.08
CA ASN A 129 8.86 -2.52 1.39
C ASN A 129 8.11 -1.18 1.48
N LYS A 130 7.55 -0.73 0.36
CA LYS A 130 6.51 0.31 0.36
C LYS A 130 5.18 -0.35 0.06
N ILE A 131 4.18 -0.08 0.90
CA ILE A 131 2.83 -0.61 0.76
C ILE A 131 1.89 0.57 0.53
N SER A 132 1.05 0.49 -0.48
CA SER A 132 -0.06 1.40 -0.74
C SER A 132 -1.36 0.60 -0.79
N PHE A 133 -2.37 1.05 -0.06
CA PHE A 133 -3.69 0.42 -0.03
C PHE A 133 -4.75 1.44 -0.45
N ILE A 134 -5.26 1.29 -1.67
CA ILE A 134 -6.22 2.19 -2.28
C ILE A 134 -7.63 1.60 -2.09
N SER A 135 -8.35 2.13 -1.10
CA SER A 135 -9.69 1.66 -0.75
C SER A 135 -10.77 2.15 -1.73
N GLU A 136 -11.97 1.64 -1.56
CA GLU A 136 -13.16 2.07 -2.30
C GLU A 136 -13.53 3.54 -2.00
N THR A 137 -13.10 4.11 -0.87
CA THR A 137 -13.38 5.51 -0.47
C THR A 137 -12.39 6.52 -1.04
N ARG A 138 -11.57 6.12 -2.00
CA ARG A 138 -10.50 6.95 -2.60
C ARG A 138 -10.95 8.25 -3.25
N ASN A 139 -12.23 8.36 -3.62
CA ASN A 139 -12.82 9.58 -4.20
C ASN A 139 -12.78 10.79 -3.25
N ILE A 140 -12.63 10.58 -1.93
CA ILE A 140 -12.48 11.67 -0.97
C ILE A 140 -11.06 12.24 -0.91
N ILE A 141 -10.05 11.51 -1.39
CA ILE A 141 -8.64 11.91 -1.29
C ILE A 141 -8.37 13.30 -1.91
N PRO A 142 -8.79 13.57 -3.17
CA PRO A 142 -8.56 14.87 -3.78
C PRO A 142 -9.25 16.02 -3.04
N LEU A 143 -10.45 15.77 -2.50
CA LEU A 143 -11.21 16.77 -1.74
C LEU A 143 -10.50 17.20 -0.46
N TRP A 144 -9.85 16.26 0.22
CA TRP A 144 -9.08 16.52 1.42
C TRP A 144 -7.76 17.23 1.11
N SER A 145 -7.08 16.80 0.05
CA SER A 145 -5.83 17.44 -0.37
C SER A 145 -6.02 18.90 -0.76
N GLU A 146 -7.14 19.26 -1.41
CA GLU A 146 -7.47 20.66 -1.74
C GLU A 146 -7.73 21.54 -0.50
N ARG A 147 -8.08 20.96 0.63
CA ARG A 147 -8.36 21.75 1.85
C ARG A 147 -7.11 22.08 2.66
N GLY A 148 -5.94 21.51 2.31
CA GLY A 148 -4.73 21.64 3.11
C GLY A 148 -4.91 21.10 4.54
N ALA A 149 -5.94 20.27 4.75
CA ALA A 149 -6.28 19.74 6.05
C ALA A 149 -5.21 18.75 6.49
N SER A 150 -4.49 19.07 7.55
CA SER A 150 -3.66 18.10 8.25
C SER A 150 -4.55 16.98 8.76
N LEU A 151 -4.31 15.74 8.32
CA LEU A 151 -4.96 14.55 8.85
C LEU A 151 -4.38 14.25 10.25
N SER A 152 -4.59 15.16 11.20
CA SER A 152 -4.23 14.94 12.59
C SER A 152 -5.25 14.03 13.24
N GLY A 153 -4.82 12.84 13.64
CA GLY A 153 -5.53 11.93 14.51
C GLY A 153 -6.52 11.00 13.83
N GLY A 154 -6.11 9.77 13.58
CA GLY A 154 -6.84 8.49 13.54
C GLY A 154 -8.25 8.34 12.96
N TYR A 155 -8.91 9.42 12.56
CA TYR A 155 -10.32 9.47 12.22
C TYR A 155 -10.71 8.71 10.95
N LEU A 156 -9.76 8.56 10.00
CA LEU A 156 -10.01 7.92 8.70
C LEU A 156 -9.30 6.57 8.54
N GLY A 157 -8.71 6.07 9.62
CA GLY A 157 -8.04 4.78 9.64
C GLY A 157 -6.63 4.78 9.01
N PHE A 158 -5.90 3.71 9.31
CA PHE A 158 -4.51 3.53 8.90
C PHE A 158 -4.30 3.59 7.37
N TYR A 159 -5.13 2.86 6.62
CA TYR A 159 -4.97 2.77 5.16
C TYR A 159 -5.27 4.08 4.44
N PHE A 160 -6.27 4.84 4.92
CA PHE A 160 -6.59 6.13 4.31
C PHE A 160 -5.46 7.14 4.50
N HIS A 161 -4.83 7.16 5.68
CA HIS A 161 -3.70 8.04 5.94
C HIS A 161 -2.51 7.73 5.02
N GLU A 162 -2.19 6.44 4.83
CA GLU A 162 -1.10 6.02 3.95
C GLU A 162 -1.37 6.39 2.49
N VAL A 163 -2.57 6.11 1.98
CA VAL A 163 -2.91 6.43 0.57
C VAL A 163 -3.02 7.93 0.32
N TYR A 164 -3.47 8.70 1.31
CA TYR A 164 -3.46 10.16 1.22
C TYR A 164 -2.05 10.71 1.05
N ASN A 165 -1.11 10.23 1.86
CA ASN A 165 0.30 10.62 1.74
C ASN A 165 0.90 10.22 0.39
N ASP A 166 0.53 9.04 -0.12
CA ASP A 166 0.98 8.56 -1.44
C ASP A 166 0.44 9.45 -2.56
N PHE A 167 -0.85 9.83 -2.50
CA PHE A 167 -1.47 10.73 -3.45
C PHE A 167 -0.86 12.14 -3.39
N ASP A 168 -0.63 12.65 -2.19
CA ASP A 168 -0.03 13.97 -1.99
C ASP A 168 1.38 14.03 -2.56
N LEU A 169 2.22 13.03 -2.27
CA LEU A 169 3.57 12.89 -2.82
C LEU A 169 3.55 12.71 -4.36
N ALA A 170 2.64 11.88 -4.88
CA ALA A 170 2.47 11.71 -6.32
C ALA A 170 2.15 13.05 -7.00
N SER A 171 1.25 13.83 -6.42
CA SER A 171 0.86 15.15 -6.93
C SER A 171 1.95 16.23 -6.79
N GLU A 172 2.97 16.00 -5.97
CA GLU A 172 4.17 16.86 -5.94
C GLU A 172 5.10 16.59 -7.11
N ASN A 173 5.23 15.34 -7.50
CA ASN A 173 6.14 14.91 -8.56
C ASN A 173 5.53 14.97 -9.97
N ILE A 174 4.21 14.79 -10.07
CA ILE A 174 3.49 14.74 -11.36
C ILE A 174 2.52 15.92 -11.43
N LYS A 175 2.81 16.85 -12.34
CA LYS A 175 1.97 18.04 -12.55
C LYS A 175 0.90 17.84 -13.61
N ASP A 176 1.21 17.03 -14.61
CA ASP A 176 0.33 16.67 -15.71
C ASP A 176 0.34 15.16 -15.91
N LEU A 177 -0.82 14.56 -16.11
CA LEU A 177 -0.96 13.14 -16.37
C LEU A 177 -2.11 12.89 -17.37
N ASP A 178 -1.79 12.24 -18.48
CA ASP A 178 -2.79 11.80 -19.44
C ASP A 178 -3.43 10.49 -18.96
N ILE A 179 -4.76 10.48 -18.92
CA ILE A 179 -5.58 9.33 -18.53
C ILE A 179 -6.24 8.80 -19.80
N ASN A 180 -5.48 8.08 -20.61
CA ASN A 180 -5.88 7.70 -21.97
C ASN A 180 -7.19 6.91 -22.01
N TYR A 181 -7.42 6.00 -21.04
CA TYR A 181 -8.64 5.19 -20.99
C TYR A 181 -9.92 5.99 -20.65
N LEU A 182 -9.79 7.25 -20.22
CA LEU A 182 -10.91 8.18 -20.03
C LEU A 182 -10.89 9.32 -21.03
N ASN A 183 -9.89 9.40 -21.92
CA ASN A 183 -9.61 10.55 -22.77
C ASN A 183 -9.58 11.86 -21.98
N LEU A 184 -8.88 11.88 -20.85
CA LEU A 184 -8.79 13.01 -19.94
C LEU A 184 -7.32 13.33 -19.62
N LYS A 185 -7.07 14.60 -19.32
CA LYS A 185 -5.81 15.07 -18.77
C LYS A 185 -6.03 15.61 -17.36
N LEU A 186 -5.24 15.11 -16.39
CA LEU A 186 -5.13 15.69 -15.06
C LEU A 186 -4.04 16.76 -15.08
N SER A 187 -4.34 17.94 -14.48
CA SER A 187 -3.33 18.96 -14.17
C SER A 187 -3.39 19.34 -12.69
N VAL A 188 -2.22 19.39 -12.05
CA VAL A 188 -2.05 19.76 -10.63
C VAL A 188 -1.41 21.14 -10.54
N GLU A 189 -2.15 22.10 -10.06
CA GLU A 189 -1.74 23.51 -9.93
C GLU A 189 -1.63 23.90 -8.44
N LYS A 190 -0.75 24.84 -8.13
CA LYS A 190 -0.67 25.45 -6.79
C LYS A 190 -1.27 26.85 -6.83
N GLU A 191 -2.33 27.04 -6.06
CA GLU A 191 -2.95 28.34 -5.84
C GLU A 191 -2.83 28.71 -4.37
N GLN A 192 -2.11 29.80 -4.05
CA GLN A 192 -1.91 30.25 -2.67
C GLN A 192 -1.44 29.15 -1.71
N SER A 193 -0.48 28.31 -2.16
CA SER A 193 0.03 27.14 -1.42
C SER A 193 -0.89 25.94 -1.29
N ILE A 194 -2.10 26.00 -1.84
CA ILE A 194 -3.05 24.89 -1.87
C ILE A 194 -2.97 24.20 -3.24
N LYS A 195 -2.92 22.87 -3.25
CA LYS A 195 -2.98 22.10 -4.50
C LYS A 195 -4.41 22.07 -5.02
N LYS A 196 -4.56 22.28 -6.33
CA LYS A 196 -5.81 22.16 -7.08
C LYS A 196 -5.65 21.11 -8.16
N TYR A 197 -6.65 20.30 -8.32
CA TYR A 197 -6.69 19.22 -9.31
C TYR A 197 -7.70 19.55 -10.39
N TYR A 198 -7.22 19.69 -11.61
CA TYR A 198 -8.06 20.03 -12.75
C TYR A 198 -8.10 18.87 -13.73
N ILE A 199 -9.27 18.64 -14.29
CA ILE A 199 -9.50 17.69 -15.37
C ILE A 199 -9.88 18.45 -16.63
N GLN A 200 -9.23 18.08 -17.73
CA GLN A 200 -9.49 18.61 -19.06
C GLN A 200 -9.75 17.46 -20.02
N ASP A 201 -10.78 17.57 -20.84
CA ASP A 201 -11.00 16.71 -22.01
C ASP A 201 -10.22 17.35 -23.19
N PRO A 202 -9.25 16.64 -23.81
CA PRO A 202 -8.44 17.20 -24.88
C PRO A 202 -9.27 17.64 -26.11
N ASP A 203 -10.43 17.00 -26.34
CA ASP A 203 -11.32 17.25 -27.47
C ASP A 203 -12.35 18.34 -27.20
N LYS A 204 -12.42 18.86 -25.96
CA LYS A 204 -13.41 19.84 -25.53
C LYS A 204 -12.74 21.01 -24.82
N GLU A 205 -13.18 22.22 -25.15
CA GLU A 205 -12.64 23.46 -24.57
C GLU A 205 -13.13 23.71 -23.13
N TYR A 206 -13.10 22.69 -22.24
CA TYR A 206 -13.43 22.94 -20.85
C TYR A 206 -12.39 22.36 -19.89
N LYS A 207 -12.19 23.06 -18.80
CA LYS A 207 -11.37 22.63 -17.67
C LYS A 207 -12.23 22.74 -16.40
N LEU A 208 -12.31 21.66 -15.64
CA LEU A 208 -13.07 21.64 -14.40
C LEU A 208 -12.23 21.05 -13.25
N THR A 209 -12.58 21.41 -12.03
CA THR A 209 -11.92 20.82 -10.86
C THR A 209 -12.33 19.36 -10.71
N LEU A 210 -11.40 18.51 -10.28
CA LEU A 210 -11.63 17.07 -10.09
C LEU A 210 -12.85 16.78 -9.21
N LYS A 211 -13.09 17.57 -8.16
CA LYS A 211 -14.26 17.43 -7.27
C LYS A 211 -15.62 17.62 -7.98
N ASN A 212 -15.63 18.32 -9.10
CA ASN A 212 -16.85 18.57 -9.89
C ASN A 212 -16.96 17.62 -11.09
N SER A 213 -16.02 16.68 -11.25
CA SER A 213 -16.05 15.66 -12.29
C SER A 213 -16.97 14.50 -11.93
N SER A 214 -17.14 13.55 -12.87
CA SER A 214 -17.93 12.34 -12.62
C SER A 214 -17.32 11.47 -11.49
N SER A 215 -18.17 10.67 -10.84
CA SER A 215 -17.70 9.74 -9.80
C SER A 215 -16.64 8.76 -10.32
N GLY A 216 -16.77 8.28 -11.56
CA GLY A 216 -15.76 7.43 -12.20
C GLY A 216 -14.41 8.12 -12.31
N THR A 217 -14.39 9.39 -12.76
CA THR A 217 -13.16 10.19 -12.82
C THR A 217 -12.55 10.39 -11.43
N GLN A 218 -13.38 10.75 -10.43
CA GLN A 218 -12.91 10.94 -9.05
C GLN A 218 -12.29 9.67 -8.44
N ASN A 219 -12.81 8.49 -8.80
CA ASN A 219 -12.28 7.20 -8.38
C ASN A 219 -11.01 6.77 -9.15
N ALA A 220 -10.96 7.05 -10.44
CA ALA A 220 -9.87 6.62 -11.31
C ALA A 220 -8.57 7.43 -11.11
N ILE A 221 -8.68 8.75 -10.92
CA ILE A 221 -7.53 9.65 -10.81
C ILE A 221 -6.58 9.28 -9.67
N PRO A 222 -7.00 9.01 -8.42
CA PRO A 222 -6.09 8.61 -7.36
C PRO A 222 -5.32 7.31 -7.70
N VAL A 223 -6.00 6.34 -8.30
CA VAL A 223 -5.39 5.08 -8.73
C VAL A 223 -4.30 5.33 -9.77
N SER A 224 -4.63 6.05 -10.85
CA SER A 224 -3.71 6.32 -11.96
C SER A 224 -2.51 7.16 -11.53
N LEU A 225 -2.72 8.19 -10.70
CA LEU A 225 -1.67 9.09 -10.24
C LEU A 225 -0.67 8.37 -9.33
N ILE A 226 -1.17 7.56 -8.37
CA ILE A 226 -0.34 6.78 -7.46
C ILE A 226 0.42 5.70 -8.23
N ALA A 227 -0.24 4.97 -9.13
CA ALA A 227 0.41 3.95 -9.94
C ALA A 227 1.52 4.53 -10.85
N GLU A 228 1.26 5.67 -11.48
CA GLU A 228 2.25 6.40 -12.28
C GLU A 228 3.45 6.83 -11.44
N HIS A 229 3.20 7.40 -10.25
CA HIS A 229 4.25 7.82 -9.34
C HIS A 229 5.14 6.64 -8.94
N PHE A 230 4.54 5.52 -8.53
CA PHE A 230 5.31 4.37 -8.08
C PHE A 230 6.07 3.68 -9.20
N SER A 231 5.55 3.69 -10.42
CA SER A 231 6.24 3.08 -11.56
C SER A 231 7.47 3.87 -12.01
N LYS A 232 7.42 5.21 -11.95
CA LYS A 232 8.43 6.07 -12.59
C LYS A 232 9.21 6.98 -11.65
N TYR A 233 8.57 7.48 -10.59
CA TYR A 233 9.12 8.60 -9.78
C TYR A 233 9.51 8.22 -8.36
N PHE A 234 8.98 7.12 -7.82
CA PHE A 234 9.24 6.75 -6.44
C PHE A 234 10.70 6.39 -6.22
N ASP A 235 11.33 7.07 -5.26
CA ASP A 235 12.70 6.83 -4.84
C ASP A 235 12.73 6.08 -3.50
N PHE A 236 13.17 4.83 -3.55
CA PHE A 236 13.28 3.97 -2.37
C PHE A 236 14.33 4.46 -1.39
N GLU A 237 15.44 5.02 -1.88
CA GLU A 237 16.53 5.44 -1.02
C GLU A 237 16.14 6.67 -0.22
N GLU A 238 15.51 7.64 -0.87
CA GLU A 238 14.94 8.80 -0.19
C GLU A 238 13.88 8.40 0.84
N ALA A 239 12.94 7.51 0.47
CA ALA A 239 11.88 7.04 1.35
C ALA A 239 12.43 6.26 2.56
N PHE A 240 13.46 5.43 2.36
CA PHE A 240 14.13 4.70 3.42
C PHE A 240 14.86 5.66 4.38
N ASN A 241 15.67 6.58 3.85
CA ASN A 241 16.40 7.56 4.62
C ASN A 241 15.47 8.45 5.45
N ARG A 242 14.37 8.92 4.86
CA ARG A 242 13.35 9.71 5.57
C ARG A 242 12.73 8.90 6.70
N THR A 243 12.44 7.63 6.47
CA THR A 243 11.90 6.73 7.50
C THR A 243 12.89 6.55 8.66
N LEU A 244 14.17 6.29 8.35
CA LEU A 244 15.22 6.15 9.36
C LEU A 244 15.40 7.44 10.19
N LEU A 245 15.48 8.60 9.54
CA LEU A 245 15.62 9.89 10.22
C LEU A 245 14.45 10.18 11.16
N ASN A 246 13.22 9.87 10.73
CA ASN A 246 12.04 10.01 11.57
C ASN A 246 12.09 9.14 12.83
N PHE A 247 12.60 7.91 12.72
CA PHE A 247 12.77 7.03 13.88
C PHE A 247 13.90 7.50 14.80
N LEU A 248 15.04 7.79 14.24
CA LEU A 248 16.22 8.21 15.01
C LEU A 248 15.97 9.53 15.77
N SER A 249 15.24 10.47 15.16
CA SER A 249 14.88 11.74 15.80
C SER A 249 13.86 11.54 16.94
N LYS A 250 12.85 10.69 16.76
CA LYS A 250 11.85 10.42 17.79
C LYS A 250 12.41 9.71 19.02
N THR A 251 13.51 8.99 18.88
CA THR A 251 14.12 8.18 19.96
C THR A 251 15.38 8.77 20.52
N ASP A 252 15.78 9.95 20.04
CA ASP A 252 17.06 10.60 20.40
C ASP A 252 18.27 9.67 20.21
N SER A 253 18.20 8.80 19.19
CA SER A 253 19.21 7.78 18.90
C SER A 253 20.14 8.15 17.74
N LEU A 254 20.10 9.37 17.25
CA LEU A 254 20.95 9.86 16.16
C LEU A 254 22.45 9.75 16.48
N ARG A 255 22.82 9.95 17.77
CA ARG A 255 24.23 9.90 18.21
C ARG A 255 24.78 8.47 18.24
N ASP A 256 23.94 7.48 18.48
CA ASP A 256 24.33 6.07 18.61
C ASP A 256 24.33 5.35 17.26
N PHE A 257 23.65 5.92 16.27
CA PHE A 257 23.49 5.32 14.95
C PHE A 257 24.82 5.23 14.19
N LYS A 258 25.21 4.02 13.86
CA LYS A 258 26.38 3.71 13.03
C LYS A 258 25.94 2.87 11.84
N PRO A 259 25.81 3.47 10.65
CA PRO A 259 25.37 2.72 9.46
C PRO A 259 26.27 1.50 9.22
N VAL A 260 25.68 0.38 8.85
CA VAL A 260 26.40 -0.84 8.52
C VAL A 260 27.26 -0.60 7.27
N LYS A 261 28.58 -0.75 7.38
CA LYS A 261 29.54 -0.40 6.31
C LYS A 261 29.45 -1.29 5.07
N ASN A 262 28.96 -2.52 5.19
CA ASN A 262 28.86 -3.50 4.13
C ASN A 262 27.40 -3.98 3.99
N LEU A 263 26.45 -3.06 3.99
CA LEU A 263 25.11 -3.41 3.58
C LEU A 263 25.18 -3.71 2.09
N GLY A 264 24.95 -4.96 1.73
CA GLY A 264 24.59 -5.28 0.35
C GLY A 264 23.36 -4.47 -0.08
N GLU A 265 23.01 -4.45 -1.34
CA GLU A 265 21.79 -3.78 -1.78
C GLU A 265 20.58 -4.29 -0.98
N ILE A 266 19.97 -3.42 -0.18
CA ILE A 266 18.69 -3.72 0.47
C ILE A 266 17.68 -4.05 -0.62
N LYS A 267 17.04 -5.22 -0.55
CA LYS A 267 15.98 -5.60 -1.47
C LYS A 267 14.85 -4.59 -1.38
N LYS A 268 14.36 -4.13 -2.53
CA LYS A 268 13.34 -3.08 -2.63
C LYS A 268 12.11 -3.67 -3.30
N LYS A 269 10.91 -3.47 -2.69
CA LYS A 269 9.66 -3.96 -3.25
C LYS A 269 8.51 -3.01 -2.96
N LEU A 270 7.68 -2.79 -3.98
CA LEU A 270 6.45 -2.01 -3.91
C LEU A 270 5.24 -2.95 -3.95
N PHE A 271 4.26 -2.67 -3.11
CA PHE A 271 2.98 -3.37 -3.10
C PHE A 271 1.85 -2.37 -3.29
N ILE A 272 1.08 -2.54 -4.34
CA ILE A 272 -0.14 -1.78 -4.60
C ILE A 272 -1.33 -2.70 -4.38
N HIS A 273 -2.22 -2.32 -3.46
CA HIS A 273 -3.48 -3.00 -3.20
C HIS A 273 -4.62 -2.07 -3.59
N ILE A 274 -5.57 -2.54 -4.41
CA ILE A 274 -6.69 -1.72 -4.88
C ILE A 274 -8.00 -2.45 -4.64
N GLU A 275 -8.89 -1.86 -3.86
CA GLU A 275 -10.27 -2.33 -3.76
C GLU A 275 -11.08 -1.80 -4.93
N GLU A 276 -11.75 -2.69 -5.65
CA GLU A 276 -12.68 -2.40 -6.73
C GLU A 276 -12.15 -1.30 -7.69
N PRO A 277 -11.08 -1.56 -8.47
CA PRO A 277 -10.55 -0.58 -9.41
C PRO A 277 -11.61 -0.07 -10.40
N GLU A 278 -12.59 -0.90 -10.71
CA GLU A 278 -13.72 -0.64 -11.61
C GLU A 278 -14.74 0.37 -11.11
N LEU A 279 -14.66 0.82 -9.87
CA LEU A 279 -15.71 1.57 -9.20
C LEU A 279 -16.18 2.80 -10.02
N SER A 280 -17.48 2.81 -10.37
CA SER A 280 -18.14 3.87 -11.17
C SER A 280 -17.59 4.07 -12.59
N LEU A 281 -16.84 3.11 -13.14
CA LEU A 281 -16.35 3.15 -14.51
C LEU A 281 -17.26 2.37 -15.48
N TYR A 282 -17.34 2.85 -16.73
CA TYR A 282 -17.96 2.10 -17.83
C TYR A 282 -17.11 0.86 -18.19
N PRO A 283 -17.70 -0.24 -18.69
CA PRO A 283 -17.01 -1.49 -18.93
C PRO A 283 -15.68 -1.41 -19.70
N ASP A 284 -15.65 -0.67 -20.80
CA ASP A 284 -14.43 -0.53 -21.59
C ASP A 284 -13.31 0.17 -20.79
N ALA A 285 -13.66 1.22 -20.05
CA ALA A 285 -12.72 1.93 -19.19
C ALA A 285 -12.22 1.07 -18.02
N GLN A 286 -13.01 0.11 -17.54
CA GLN A 286 -12.57 -0.86 -16.52
C GLN A 286 -11.44 -1.73 -17.06
N CYS A 287 -11.62 -2.30 -18.26
CA CYS A 287 -10.61 -3.15 -18.90
C CYS A 287 -9.32 -2.37 -19.22
N GLU A 288 -9.47 -1.17 -19.75
CA GLU A 288 -8.32 -0.32 -20.08
C GLU A 288 -7.58 0.19 -18.83
N LEU A 289 -8.27 0.47 -17.73
CA LEU A 289 -7.63 0.77 -16.44
C LEU A 289 -6.75 -0.41 -15.98
N ILE A 290 -7.26 -1.64 -16.08
CA ILE A 290 -6.48 -2.83 -15.71
C ILE A 290 -5.27 -3.00 -16.61
N ASN A 291 -5.40 -2.79 -17.93
CA ASN A 291 -4.28 -2.79 -18.86
C ASN A 291 -3.21 -1.74 -18.49
N ASP A 292 -3.64 -0.53 -18.17
CA ASP A 292 -2.75 0.56 -17.72
C ASP A 292 -2.02 0.20 -16.42
N LEU A 293 -2.72 -0.35 -15.43
CA LEU A 293 -2.12 -0.82 -14.17
C LEU A 293 -1.10 -1.94 -14.40
N ILE A 294 -1.44 -2.95 -15.20
CA ILE A 294 -0.53 -4.05 -15.54
C ILE A 294 0.71 -3.52 -16.27
N SER A 295 0.51 -2.61 -17.24
CA SER A 295 1.63 -1.98 -17.95
C SER A 295 2.56 -1.22 -17.00
N LYS A 296 2.01 -0.41 -16.09
CA LYS A 296 2.78 0.38 -15.11
C LYS A 296 3.50 -0.49 -14.09
N CYS A 297 2.88 -1.60 -13.65
CA CYS A 297 3.46 -2.46 -12.63
C CYS A 297 4.49 -3.45 -13.19
N PHE A 298 4.32 -3.94 -14.43
CA PHE A 298 5.11 -5.07 -14.94
C PHE A 298 5.89 -4.81 -16.24
N VAL A 299 5.57 -3.75 -16.98
CA VAL A 299 6.21 -3.49 -18.29
C VAL A 299 7.00 -2.19 -18.28
N SER A 300 6.36 -1.09 -17.89
CA SER A 300 6.91 0.27 -18.01
C SER A 300 7.38 0.82 -16.66
N ASN A 301 7.99 -0.02 -15.83
CA ASN A 301 8.34 0.32 -14.45
C ASN A 301 9.86 0.44 -14.24
N LYS A 302 10.24 1.36 -13.37
CA LYS A 302 11.59 1.48 -12.80
C LYS A 302 11.76 0.58 -11.56
N ASN A 303 10.66 0.29 -10.87
CA ASN A 303 10.63 -0.39 -9.58
C ASN A 303 9.92 -1.74 -9.70
N THR A 304 10.33 -2.74 -8.91
CA THR A 304 9.58 -4.01 -8.80
C THR A 304 8.28 -3.76 -8.02
N ILE A 305 7.14 -3.94 -8.69
CA ILE A 305 5.81 -3.68 -8.14
C ILE A 305 4.98 -4.96 -8.16
N ASP A 306 4.40 -5.32 -7.01
CA ASP A 306 3.37 -6.35 -6.94
C ASP A 306 2.00 -5.65 -6.87
N LEU A 307 1.07 -6.12 -7.67
CA LEU A 307 -0.29 -5.63 -7.77
C LEU A 307 -1.28 -6.66 -7.22
N MET A 308 -2.06 -6.26 -6.22
CA MET A 308 -3.19 -7.05 -5.73
C MET A 308 -4.46 -6.21 -5.83
N PHE A 309 -5.52 -6.74 -6.41
CA PHE A 309 -6.80 -6.06 -6.40
C PHE A 309 -7.98 -7.01 -6.21
N SER A 310 -9.06 -6.47 -5.66
CA SER A 310 -10.34 -7.16 -5.58
C SER A 310 -11.31 -6.61 -6.61
N THR A 311 -12.11 -7.48 -7.22
CA THR A 311 -13.09 -7.06 -8.22
C THR A 311 -14.38 -7.88 -8.11
N HIS A 312 -15.47 -7.22 -8.48
CA HIS A 312 -16.79 -7.82 -8.74
C HIS A 312 -17.17 -7.75 -10.22
N SER A 313 -16.34 -7.10 -11.05
CA SER A 313 -16.65 -6.83 -12.44
C SER A 313 -16.52 -8.08 -13.31
N PRO A 314 -17.62 -8.55 -13.92
CA PRO A 314 -17.56 -9.64 -14.91
C PRO A 314 -16.74 -9.24 -16.14
N TYR A 315 -16.63 -7.96 -16.45
CA TYR A 315 -15.84 -7.44 -17.56
C TYR A 315 -14.35 -7.61 -17.32
N ILE A 316 -13.87 -7.26 -16.13
CA ILE A 316 -12.46 -7.48 -15.75
C ILE A 316 -12.14 -8.96 -15.70
N ILE A 317 -13.03 -9.79 -15.11
CA ILE A 317 -12.86 -11.24 -15.03
C ILE A 317 -12.72 -11.84 -16.43
N ASN A 318 -13.64 -11.52 -17.34
CA ASN A 318 -13.59 -11.99 -18.73
C ASN A 318 -12.36 -11.47 -19.49
N HIS A 319 -12.00 -10.20 -19.27
CA HIS A 319 -10.83 -9.57 -19.92
C HIS A 319 -9.52 -10.25 -19.56
N LEU A 320 -9.38 -10.64 -18.30
CA LEU A 320 -8.20 -11.38 -17.81
C LEU A 320 -8.25 -12.88 -18.08
N ASN A 321 -9.35 -13.40 -18.66
CA ASN A 321 -9.60 -14.84 -18.86
C ASN A 321 -9.51 -15.65 -17.55
N LEU A 322 -10.11 -15.15 -16.50
CA LEU A 322 -10.12 -15.77 -15.18
C LEU A 322 -11.39 -16.60 -14.94
#